data_1f37d5c936ee4ab4d7b5066d9a8dac13
#
_entry.id   1f37d5c936ee4ab4d7b5066d9a8dac13
#
_cell.length_a   1.000
_cell.length_b   1.000
_cell.length_c   1.000
_cell.angle_alpha   90.00
_cell.angle_beta   90.00
_cell.angle_gamma   90.00
#
_symmetry.space_group_name_H-M   'P 1'
#
loop_
_entity.id
_entity.type
_entity.pdbx_description
1 polymer ?
#
loop_
_entity_poly.entity_id
_entity_poly.type
_entity_poly.pdbx_seq_one_letter_code
_entity_poly.pdbx_strand_id
1 'polypeptide(L)'
;MVLEGLEGLEQGLLGFSGGGDSVALFYLLLERGVPFDLAIVDHGLRAQASLEVAYAKELGARHGKKVHIKRVRLQGGNLEAKGRQARYLFFEGLIQEFGYTHLILAHHLNDKLEWFLMQLAKGASLQTLLGFSALEPRANYTLVRPLIYTPKATLLEYLHAHKHRYFEDSTNNDLRFKRNLIRHHLATPFLDLMGARGVVRSFQALELEKHSLYPSLNYLKLKGVFVFKTGGQNLYYIGGLLKKLGYVLSRKQRLELMQQGLNGGLGGGLWWGAGGGLCMWGEL
;
A
#
# COMPACT_ATOMS: atom_id res chain seq x y z
N MET A 1 13.36 -17.42 -1.25
CA MET A 1 12.19 -16.51 -1.39
C MET A 1 12.32 -15.67 -2.65
N VAL A 2 11.24 -15.49 -3.40
CA VAL A 2 11.18 -14.55 -4.53
C VAL A 2 10.84 -13.18 -3.96
N LEU A 3 11.58 -12.13 -4.38
CA LEU A 3 11.27 -10.74 -4.07
C LEU A 3 10.79 -10.07 -5.36
N GLU A 4 9.62 -9.44 -5.29
CA GLU A 4 8.99 -8.80 -6.44
C GLU A 4 9.48 -7.36 -6.64
N GLY A 5 9.64 -6.94 -7.89
CA GLY A 5 9.78 -5.54 -8.28
C GLY A 5 11.06 -4.84 -7.82
N LEU A 6 12.16 -5.56 -7.70
CA LEU A 6 13.46 -4.98 -7.34
C LEU A 6 14.34 -4.67 -8.56
N GLU A 7 13.87 -5.01 -9.76
CA GLU A 7 14.59 -4.75 -11.00
C GLU A 7 14.73 -3.24 -11.24
N GLY A 8 15.96 -2.79 -11.54
CA GLY A 8 16.24 -1.36 -11.79
C GLY A 8 16.19 -0.47 -10.55
N LEU A 9 16.20 -1.03 -9.35
CA LEU A 9 16.28 -0.27 -8.11
C LEU A 9 17.70 0.26 -7.91
N GLU A 10 17.88 1.57 -8.09
CA GLU A 10 19.18 2.24 -7.93
C GLU A 10 19.45 2.63 -6.48
N GLN A 11 18.46 3.21 -5.79
CA GLN A 11 18.57 3.59 -4.39
C GLN A 11 17.20 3.53 -3.70
N GLY A 12 17.09 2.65 -2.71
CA GLY A 12 15.86 2.38 -1.98
C GLY A 12 15.82 3.02 -0.60
N LEU A 13 14.62 3.34 -0.14
CA LEU A 13 14.34 3.72 1.25
C LEU A 13 13.43 2.65 1.86
N LEU A 14 13.96 1.83 2.78
CA LEU A 14 13.18 0.81 3.48
C LEU A 14 12.42 1.44 4.65
N GLY A 15 11.09 1.41 4.59
CA GLY A 15 10.23 1.69 5.74
C GLY A 15 10.37 0.59 6.79
N PHE A 16 11.14 0.86 7.84
CA PHE A 16 11.50 -0.09 8.89
C PHE A 16 10.68 0.14 10.16
N SER A 17 10.26 -0.93 10.82
CA SER A 17 9.52 -0.86 12.08
C SER A 17 10.14 -1.67 13.23
N GLY A 18 11.18 -2.47 12.93
CA GLY A 18 11.71 -3.43 13.89
C GLY A 18 10.88 -4.72 14.04
N GLY A 19 9.68 -4.75 13.48
CA GLY A 19 8.84 -5.95 13.46
C GLY A 19 9.33 -7.01 12.47
N GLY A 20 8.92 -8.28 12.67
CA GLY A 20 9.42 -9.43 11.92
C GLY A 20 9.43 -9.23 10.41
N ASP A 21 8.35 -8.69 9.85
CA ASP A 21 8.21 -8.51 8.39
C ASP A 21 9.27 -7.53 7.84
N SER A 22 9.51 -6.40 8.53
CA SER A 22 10.50 -5.40 8.12
C SER A 22 11.94 -5.87 8.36
N VAL A 23 12.17 -6.66 9.39
CA VAL A 23 13.49 -7.27 9.67
C VAL A 23 13.81 -8.36 8.66
N ALA A 24 12.86 -9.22 8.33
CA ALA A 24 13.04 -10.22 7.27
C ALA A 24 13.39 -9.55 5.93
N LEU A 25 12.62 -8.51 5.55
CA LEU A 25 12.89 -7.77 4.33
C LEU A 25 14.26 -7.10 4.34
N PHE A 26 14.69 -6.53 5.47
CA PHE A 26 16.02 -5.93 5.62
C PHE A 26 17.14 -6.92 5.26
N TYR A 27 17.12 -8.12 5.85
CA TYR A 27 18.15 -9.13 5.59
C TYR A 27 18.07 -9.70 4.17
N LEU A 28 16.85 -9.92 3.66
CA LEU A 28 16.65 -10.38 2.27
C LEU A 28 17.15 -9.38 1.23
N LEU A 29 17.03 -8.08 1.49
CA LEU A 29 17.61 -7.04 0.62
C LEU A 29 19.13 -7.01 0.69
N LEU A 30 19.73 -7.21 1.88
CA LEU A 30 21.18 -7.33 2.05
C LEU A 30 21.73 -8.54 1.29
N GLU A 31 21.13 -9.71 1.43
CA GLU A 31 21.54 -10.95 0.73
C GLU A 31 21.52 -10.79 -0.79
N ARG A 32 20.67 -9.90 -1.31
CA ARG A 32 20.57 -9.63 -2.75
C ARG A 32 21.40 -8.46 -3.23
N GLY A 33 22.17 -7.84 -2.34
CA GLY A 33 22.99 -6.70 -2.69
C GLY A 33 22.19 -5.47 -3.13
N VAL A 34 20.90 -5.36 -2.75
CA VAL A 34 20.07 -4.20 -3.08
C VAL A 34 20.59 -2.97 -2.34
N PRO A 35 20.80 -1.83 -3.02
CA PRO A 35 21.20 -0.60 -2.36
C PRO A 35 19.97 0.06 -1.68
N PHE A 36 20.03 0.21 -0.34
CA PHE A 36 18.95 0.85 0.42
C PHE A 36 19.46 1.46 1.73
N ASP A 37 18.69 2.41 2.24
CA ASP A 37 18.80 2.97 3.58
C ASP A 37 17.50 2.75 4.37
N LEU A 38 17.50 3.05 5.67
CA LEU A 38 16.40 2.79 6.59
C LEU A 38 15.65 4.09 6.94
N ALA A 39 14.33 4.01 7.05
CA ALA A 39 13.50 5.06 7.64
C ALA A 39 12.57 4.47 8.70
N ILE A 40 12.67 4.96 9.94
CA ILE A 40 11.84 4.54 11.08
C ILE A 40 11.12 5.73 11.70
N VAL A 41 9.84 5.55 12.03
CA VAL A 41 9.04 6.56 12.73
C VAL A 41 8.72 6.06 14.13
N ASP A 42 9.22 6.79 15.13
CA ASP A 42 8.86 6.63 16.54
C ASP A 42 7.60 7.44 16.83
N HIS A 43 6.48 6.77 17.07
CA HIS A 43 5.21 7.42 17.38
C HIS A 43 5.07 7.83 18.85
N GLY A 44 6.06 7.52 19.72
CA GLY A 44 6.07 7.86 21.14
C GLY A 44 4.94 7.23 21.96
N LEU A 45 4.25 6.22 21.41
CA LEU A 45 3.08 5.60 22.04
C LEU A 45 3.44 4.42 22.94
N ARG A 46 4.65 3.88 22.83
CA ARG A 46 5.09 2.65 23.51
C ARG A 46 6.54 2.76 23.97
N ALA A 47 6.82 2.18 25.13
CA ALA A 47 8.19 2.07 25.64
C ALA A 47 9.11 1.27 24.68
N GLN A 48 8.54 0.30 23.97
CA GLN A 48 9.24 -0.52 22.98
C GLN A 48 9.77 0.27 21.79
N ALA A 49 9.14 1.40 21.42
CA ALA A 49 9.54 2.20 20.24
C ALA A 49 11.01 2.69 20.33
N SER A 50 11.51 3.01 21.54
CA SER A 50 12.91 3.37 21.74
C SER A 50 13.88 2.20 21.46
N LEU A 51 13.48 0.97 21.78
CA LEU A 51 14.25 -0.24 21.51
C LEU A 51 14.26 -0.57 19.99
N GLU A 52 13.15 -0.36 19.31
CA GLU A 52 13.03 -0.52 17.87
C GLU A 52 13.93 0.47 17.13
N VAL A 53 13.98 1.73 17.58
CA VAL A 53 14.89 2.76 17.04
C VAL A 53 16.36 2.42 17.34
N ALA A 54 16.67 1.96 18.54
CA ALA A 54 18.05 1.54 18.89
C ALA A 54 18.50 0.37 17.99
N TYR A 55 17.62 -0.58 17.76
CA TYR A 55 17.89 -1.72 16.89
C TYR A 55 18.08 -1.30 15.42
N ALA A 56 17.27 -0.37 14.92
CA ALA A 56 17.47 0.18 13.58
C ALA A 56 18.86 0.83 13.43
N LYS A 57 19.31 1.59 14.44
CA LYS A 57 20.66 2.19 14.47
C LYS A 57 21.76 1.12 14.51
N GLU A 58 21.59 0.08 15.32
CA GLU A 58 22.52 -1.04 15.41
C GLU A 58 22.67 -1.72 14.04
N LEU A 59 21.57 -2.05 13.38
CA LEU A 59 21.58 -2.65 12.04
C LEU A 59 22.21 -1.72 11.01
N GLY A 60 21.86 -0.44 11.04
CA GLY A 60 22.46 0.56 10.14
C GLY A 60 23.97 0.64 10.30
N ALA A 61 24.49 0.75 11.52
CA ALA A 61 25.93 0.79 11.81
C ALA A 61 26.64 -0.50 11.37
N ARG A 62 26.05 -1.68 11.67
CA ARG A 62 26.61 -2.98 11.34
C ARG A 62 26.73 -3.23 9.83
N HIS A 63 25.77 -2.72 9.05
CA HIS A 63 25.67 -3.01 7.61
C HIS A 63 25.93 -1.79 6.71
N GLY A 64 26.47 -0.69 7.26
CA GLY A 64 26.80 0.51 6.50
C GLY A 64 25.60 1.20 5.87
N LYS A 65 24.42 1.17 6.53
CA LYS A 65 23.18 1.79 6.06
C LYS A 65 22.88 3.07 6.84
N LYS A 66 22.45 4.12 6.15
CA LYS A 66 21.91 5.31 6.82
C LYS A 66 20.58 4.98 7.49
N VAL A 67 20.32 5.61 8.64
CA VAL A 67 19.08 5.44 9.40
C VAL A 67 18.44 6.79 9.64
N HIS A 68 17.35 7.05 8.94
CA HIS A 68 16.54 8.25 9.11
C HIS A 68 15.49 8.00 10.19
N ILE A 69 15.40 8.89 11.18
CA ILE A 69 14.52 8.72 12.33
C ILE A 69 13.64 9.95 12.47
N LYS A 70 12.33 9.73 12.57
CA LYS A 70 11.37 10.79 12.91
C LYS A 70 10.60 10.41 14.16
N ARG A 71 10.56 11.31 15.13
CA ARG A 71 9.68 11.20 16.28
C ARG A 71 8.42 12.01 16.04
N VAL A 72 7.26 11.38 16.26
CA VAL A 72 5.94 12.01 16.07
C VAL A 72 5.10 11.73 17.31
N ARG A 73 4.58 12.76 17.93
CA ARG A 73 3.58 12.62 19.00
C ARG A 73 2.18 12.69 18.40
N LEU A 74 1.50 11.55 18.37
CA LEU A 74 0.13 11.46 17.86
C LEU A 74 -0.85 11.79 18.98
N GLN A 75 -1.85 12.66 18.69
CA GLN A 75 -2.90 13.06 19.63
C GLN A 75 -4.28 12.98 18.99
N GLY A 76 -5.31 12.70 19.79
CA GLY A 76 -6.72 12.66 19.38
C GLY A 76 -7.12 11.37 18.66
N GLY A 77 -8.33 11.31 18.12
CA GLY A 77 -8.90 10.11 17.50
C GLY A 77 -8.21 9.69 16.19
N ASN A 78 -8.48 8.43 15.77
CA ASN A 78 -7.95 7.81 14.55
C ASN A 78 -6.42 7.82 14.43
N LEU A 79 -5.75 7.37 15.50
CA LEU A 79 -4.29 7.36 15.61
C LEU A 79 -3.63 6.54 14.50
N GLU A 80 -4.26 5.47 14.04
CA GLU A 80 -3.74 4.62 12.94
C GLU A 80 -3.62 5.42 11.64
N ALA A 81 -4.69 6.12 11.23
CA ALA A 81 -4.66 6.93 10.01
C ALA A 81 -3.66 8.10 10.11
N LYS A 82 -3.61 8.77 11.26
CA LYS A 82 -2.65 9.86 11.52
C LYS A 82 -1.21 9.35 11.49
N GLY A 83 -0.94 8.20 12.11
CA GLY A 83 0.37 7.56 12.11
C GLY A 83 0.80 7.14 10.70
N ARG A 84 -0.13 6.59 9.91
CA ARG A 84 0.10 6.28 8.51
C ARG A 84 0.43 7.53 7.70
N GLN A 85 -0.34 8.60 7.83
CA GLN A 85 -0.09 9.87 7.15
C GLN A 85 1.28 10.45 7.51
N ALA A 86 1.61 10.50 8.81
CA ALA A 86 2.90 11.02 9.27
C ALA A 86 4.08 10.21 8.72
N ARG A 87 3.94 8.88 8.60
CA ARG A 87 4.97 8.02 7.98
C ARG A 87 5.17 8.35 6.50
N TYR A 88 4.09 8.46 5.73
CA TYR A 88 4.22 8.75 4.30
C TYR A 88 4.79 10.14 4.06
N LEU A 89 4.36 11.16 4.78
CA LEU A 89 4.95 12.51 4.71
C LEU A 89 6.46 12.50 5.04
N PHE A 90 6.87 11.70 6.00
CA PHE A 90 8.29 11.55 6.32
C PHE A 90 9.06 10.85 5.20
N PHE A 91 8.56 9.74 4.69
CA PHE A 91 9.19 9.02 3.59
C PHE A 91 9.31 9.88 2.33
N GLU A 92 8.24 10.59 1.97
CA GLU A 92 8.22 11.49 0.81
C GLU A 92 9.20 12.66 0.96
N GLY A 93 9.33 13.22 2.17
CA GLY A 93 10.34 14.23 2.47
C GLY A 93 11.76 13.71 2.27
N LEU A 94 12.07 12.50 2.78
CA LEU A 94 13.39 11.88 2.60
C LEU A 94 13.68 11.55 1.12
N ILE A 95 12.68 11.08 0.38
CA ILE A 95 12.80 10.80 -1.04
C ILE A 95 13.19 12.07 -1.81
N GLN A 96 12.56 13.20 -1.50
CA GLN A 96 12.87 14.48 -2.14
C GLN A 96 14.25 15.02 -1.73
N GLU A 97 14.60 14.90 -0.45
CA GLU A 97 15.85 15.43 0.11
C GLU A 97 17.09 14.64 -0.33
N PHE A 98 16.98 13.30 -0.36
CA PHE A 98 18.13 12.41 -0.60
C PHE A 98 18.11 11.73 -1.97
N GLY A 99 17.09 11.96 -2.79
CA GLY A 99 17.01 11.41 -4.14
C GLY A 99 16.71 9.91 -4.20
N TYR A 100 16.06 9.33 -3.19
CA TYR A 100 15.66 7.93 -3.24
C TYR A 100 14.64 7.71 -4.38
N THR A 101 14.86 6.70 -5.19
CA THR A 101 13.99 6.37 -6.33
C THR A 101 12.86 5.42 -5.95
N HIS A 102 13.05 4.66 -4.86
CA HIS A 102 12.10 3.63 -4.44
C HIS A 102 11.82 3.70 -2.93
N LEU A 103 10.53 3.58 -2.57
CA LEU A 103 10.09 3.33 -1.20
C LEU A 103 9.76 1.84 -1.05
N ILE A 104 10.46 1.13 -0.20
CA ILE A 104 10.32 -0.30 -0.01
C ILE A 104 9.55 -0.58 1.28
N LEU A 105 8.45 -1.34 1.19
CA LEU A 105 7.61 -1.67 2.34
C LEU A 105 7.41 -3.19 2.47
N ALA A 106 7.39 -3.68 3.70
CA ALA A 106 7.32 -5.10 4.03
C ALA A 106 5.88 -5.67 4.06
N HIS A 107 4.96 -5.15 3.23
CA HIS A 107 3.65 -5.78 3.10
C HIS A 107 3.78 -7.16 2.44
N HIS A 108 3.06 -8.14 2.98
CA HIS A 108 3.16 -9.54 2.60
C HIS A 108 1.80 -10.15 2.21
N LEU A 109 1.77 -11.43 1.85
CA LEU A 109 0.57 -12.12 1.36
C LEU A 109 -0.62 -12.04 2.33
N ASN A 110 -0.37 -12.22 3.64
CA ASN A 110 -1.45 -12.16 4.62
C ASN A 110 -2.09 -10.77 4.65
N ASP A 111 -1.30 -9.67 4.55
CA ASP A 111 -1.85 -8.30 4.47
C ASP A 111 -2.74 -8.12 3.23
N LYS A 112 -2.35 -8.70 2.10
CA LYS A 112 -3.12 -8.65 0.86
C LYS A 112 -4.43 -9.42 0.98
N LEU A 113 -4.39 -10.60 1.60
CA LEU A 113 -5.59 -11.42 1.85
C LEU A 113 -6.51 -10.76 2.89
N GLU A 114 -5.98 -10.21 3.98
CA GLU A 114 -6.74 -9.41 4.96
C GLU A 114 -7.48 -8.26 4.27
N TRP A 115 -6.77 -7.50 3.44
CA TRP A 115 -7.39 -6.42 2.67
C TRP A 115 -8.50 -6.93 1.76
N PHE A 116 -8.23 -7.99 0.99
CA PHE A 116 -9.20 -8.59 0.08
C PHE A 116 -10.48 -8.97 0.80
N LEU A 117 -10.39 -9.70 1.90
CA LEU A 117 -11.53 -10.13 2.71
C LEU A 117 -12.31 -8.94 3.30
N MET A 118 -11.59 -7.93 3.81
CA MET A 118 -12.22 -6.69 4.31
C MET A 118 -12.99 -5.95 3.23
N GLN A 119 -12.50 -5.89 2.00
CA GLN A 119 -13.18 -5.20 0.90
C GLN A 119 -14.30 -6.06 0.29
N LEU A 120 -14.13 -7.38 0.25
CA LEU A 120 -15.19 -8.32 -0.17
C LEU A 120 -16.41 -8.16 0.71
N ALA A 121 -16.25 -8.12 2.03
CA ALA A 121 -17.33 -7.89 2.98
C ALA A 121 -18.04 -6.53 2.83
N LYS A 122 -17.41 -5.57 2.14
CA LYS A 122 -18.00 -4.24 1.83
C LYS A 122 -18.65 -4.17 0.45
N GLY A 123 -18.62 -5.25 -0.33
CA GLY A 123 -19.14 -5.25 -1.71
C GLY A 123 -18.30 -4.41 -2.66
N ALA A 124 -16.99 -4.43 -2.52
CA ALA A 124 -16.08 -3.65 -3.35
C ALA A 124 -15.90 -4.25 -4.75
N SER A 125 -15.60 -3.40 -5.74
CA SER A 125 -15.23 -3.84 -7.09
C SER A 125 -13.82 -4.43 -7.16
N LEU A 126 -13.51 -5.16 -8.24
CA LEU A 126 -12.24 -5.84 -8.47
C LEU A 126 -11.01 -4.96 -8.17
N GLN A 127 -11.01 -3.71 -8.62
CA GLN A 127 -9.90 -2.78 -8.38
C GLN A 127 -9.63 -2.54 -6.90
N THR A 128 -10.69 -2.39 -6.11
CA THR A 128 -10.59 -2.15 -4.67
C THR A 128 -10.29 -3.45 -3.92
N LEU A 129 -10.84 -4.58 -4.39
CA LEU A 129 -10.57 -5.90 -3.82
C LEU A 129 -9.07 -6.24 -3.86
N LEU A 130 -8.43 -6.05 -5.01
CA LEU A 130 -7.00 -6.35 -5.18
C LEU A 130 -6.08 -5.42 -4.38
N GLY A 131 -6.58 -4.22 -4.01
CA GLY A 131 -5.88 -3.30 -3.13
C GLY A 131 -4.56 -2.79 -3.71
N PHE A 132 -3.48 -3.20 -3.08
CA PHE A 132 -2.11 -2.80 -3.42
C PHE A 132 -1.37 -3.91 -4.17
N SER A 133 -0.54 -3.52 -5.14
CA SER A 133 0.30 -4.39 -5.97
C SER A 133 1.76 -4.40 -5.49
N ALA A 134 2.57 -5.27 -6.11
CA ALA A 134 4.01 -5.31 -5.86
C ALA A 134 4.69 -3.97 -6.17
N LEU A 135 4.33 -3.38 -7.31
CA LEU A 135 4.82 -2.08 -7.77
C LEU A 135 3.67 -1.08 -7.84
N GLU A 136 3.91 0.13 -7.38
CA GLU A 136 2.95 1.24 -7.43
C GLU A 136 3.68 2.54 -7.79
N PRO A 137 3.66 2.95 -9.07
CA PRO A 137 4.27 4.21 -9.50
C PRO A 137 3.62 5.40 -8.79
N ARG A 138 4.44 6.31 -8.31
CA ARG A 138 4.08 7.60 -7.72
C ARG A 138 4.70 8.72 -8.57
N ALA A 139 4.36 9.97 -8.30
CA ALA A 139 4.86 11.10 -9.08
C ALA A 139 6.40 11.17 -9.13
N ASN A 140 7.07 10.92 -8.00
CA ASN A 140 8.51 11.12 -7.85
C ASN A 140 9.26 9.86 -7.42
N TYR A 141 8.60 8.72 -7.22
CA TYR A 141 9.21 7.47 -6.79
C TYR A 141 8.33 6.27 -7.13
N THR A 142 8.89 5.08 -7.03
CA THR A 142 8.10 3.84 -7.09
C THR A 142 7.97 3.23 -5.70
N LEU A 143 6.74 2.93 -5.27
CA LEU A 143 6.48 2.18 -4.06
C LEU A 143 6.55 0.69 -4.37
N VAL A 144 7.43 -0.03 -3.67
CA VAL A 144 7.70 -1.46 -3.88
C VAL A 144 7.32 -2.27 -2.66
N ARG A 145 6.69 -3.42 -2.88
CA ARG A 145 6.33 -4.38 -1.82
C ARG A 145 6.87 -5.76 -2.20
N PRO A 146 8.16 -6.02 -1.96
CA PRO A 146 8.82 -7.23 -2.46
C PRO A 146 8.24 -8.53 -1.91
N LEU A 147 7.60 -8.48 -0.74
CA LEU A 147 7.05 -9.64 -0.04
C LEU A 147 5.57 -9.91 -0.31
N ILE A 148 4.97 -9.19 -1.28
CA ILE A 148 3.50 -9.18 -1.46
C ILE A 148 2.88 -10.56 -1.70
N TYR A 149 3.65 -11.50 -2.22
CA TYR A 149 3.25 -12.89 -2.45
C TYR A 149 3.93 -13.90 -1.51
N THR A 150 4.66 -13.41 -0.50
CA THR A 150 5.32 -14.25 0.51
C THR A 150 4.42 -14.40 1.73
N PRO A 151 4.13 -15.62 2.20
CA PRO A 151 3.39 -15.85 3.44
C PRO A 151 4.17 -15.35 4.66
N LYS A 152 3.46 -14.85 5.66
CA LYS A 152 4.09 -14.42 6.93
C LYS A 152 4.83 -15.56 7.63
N ALA A 153 4.29 -16.79 7.62
CA ALA A 153 4.93 -17.96 8.19
C ALA A 153 6.35 -18.17 7.61
N THR A 154 6.50 -18.04 6.29
CA THR A 154 7.80 -18.17 5.61
C THR A 154 8.81 -17.10 6.05
N LEU A 155 8.34 -15.88 6.35
CA LEU A 155 9.21 -14.81 6.88
C LEU A 155 9.68 -15.14 8.31
N LEU A 156 8.79 -15.66 9.14
CA LEU A 156 9.14 -16.06 10.51
C LEU A 156 10.08 -17.27 10.52
N GLU A 157 9.85 -18.26 9.67
CA GLU A 157 10.76 -19.39 9.47
C GLU A 157 12.15 -18.93 9.07
N TYR A 158 12.25 -17.98 8.12
CA TYR A 158 13.52 -17.40 7.72
C TYR A 158 14.23 -16.71 8.89
N LEU A 159 13.53 -15.86 9.66
CA LEU A 159 14.10 -15.19 10.81
C LEU A 159 14.60 -16.14 11.89
N HIS A 160 13.83 -17.19 12.18
CA HIS A 160 14.21 -18.22 13.15
C HIS A 160 15.41 -19.04 12.69
N ALA A 161 15.43 -19.48 11.43
CA ALA A 161 16.54 -20.26 10.87
C ALA A 161 17.87 -19.48 10.91
N HIS A 162 17.83 -18.15 10.71
CA HIS A 162 19.01 -17.29 10.73
C HIS A 162 19.25 -16.63 12.10
N LYS A 163 18.41 -16.92 13.12
CA LYS A 163 18.48 -16.34 14.47
C LYS A 163 18.46 -14.81 14.48
N HIS A 164 17.70 -14.21 13.56
CA HIS A 164 17.54 -12.76 13.51
C HIS A 164 16.58 -12.28 14.57
N ARG A 165 16.98 -11.29 15.37
CA ARG A 165 16.15 -10.66 16.39
C ARG A 165 15.12 -9.76 15.71
N TYR A 166 13.89 -9.74 16.23
CA TYR A 166 12.83 -8.81 15.84
C TYR A 166 11.92 -8.53 17.03
N PHE A 167 11.06 -7.52 16.91
CA PHE A 167 10.08 -7.16 17.94
C PHE A 167 8.68 -7.57 17.53
N GLU A 168 7.90 -8.03 18.50
CA GLU A 168 6.48 -8.31 18.32
C GLU A 168 5.65 -7.14 18.82
N ASP A 169 4.66 -6.72 18.03
CA ASP A 169 3.73 -5.68 18.41
C ASP A 169 2.52 -6.29 19.12
N SER A 170 2.41 -6.08 20.43
CA SER A 170 1.29 -6.58 21.25
C SER A 170 -0.08 -6.10 20.76
N THR A 171 -0.17 -4.98 20.05
CA THR A 171 -1.44 -4.46 19.52
C THR A 171 -1.99 -5.32 18.38
N ASN A 172 -1.19 -6.21 17.78
CA ASN A 172 -1.64 -7.16 16.75
C ASN A 172 -2.68 -8.17 17.28
N ASN A 173 -2.76 -8.37 18.60
CA ASN A 173 -3.70 -9.29 19.25
C ASN A 173 -5.01 -8.61 19.70
N ASP A 174 -5.14 -7.30 19.52
CA ASP A 174 -6.35 -6.57 19.91
C ASP A 174 -7.49 -6.80 18.91
N LEU A 175 -8.41 -7.70 19.27
CA LEU A 175 -9.55 -8.08 18.42
C LEU A 175 -10.62 -6.99 18.26
N ARG A 176 -10.53 -5.85 18.97
CA ARG A 176 -11.42 -4.69 18.73
C ARG A 176 -11.21 -4.11 17.32
N PHE A 177 -10.04 -4.32 16.72
CA PHE A 177 -9.76 -3.91 15.36
C PHE A 177 -10.24 -4.96 14.35
N LYS A 178 -11.13 -4.58 13.44
CA LYS A 178 -11.67 -5.47 12.40
C LYS A 178 -10.59 -6.19 11.58
N ARG A 179 -9.46 -5.54 11.37
CA ARG A 179 -8.34 -6.13 10.65
C ARG A 179 -7.75 -7.31 11.42
N ASN A 180 -7.57 -7.17 12.73
CA ASN A 180 -7.06 -8.25 13.57
C ASN A 180 -8.05 -9.42 13.66
N LEU A 181 -9.37 -9.14 13.74
CA LEU A 181 -10.39 -10.19 13.65
C LEU A 181 -10.24 -11.01 12.36
N ILE A 182 -10.13 -10.34 11.21
CA ILE A 182 -9.97 -11.03 9.91
C ILE A 182 -8.65 -11.78 9.86
N ARG A 183 -7.56 -11.20 10.37
CA ARG A 183 -6.25 -11.86 10.45
C ARG A 183 -6.33 -13.18 11.22
N HIS A 184 -6.86 -13.13 12.44
CA HIS A 184 -6.83 -14.29 13.35
C HIS A 184 -7.89 -15.35 13.01
N HIS A 185 -9.08 -14.95 12.57
CA HIS A 185 -10.18 -15.89 12.35
C HIS A 185 -10.38 -16.32 10.90
N LEU A 186 -9.79 -15.61 9.93
CA LEU A 186 -10.01 -15.91 8.51
C LEU A 186 -8.70 -16.03 7.72
N ALA A 187 -7.90 -14.98 7.62
CA ALA A 187 -6.78 -14.94 6.68
C ALA A 187 -5.66 -15.93 7.06
N THR A 188 -5.21 -15.93 8.31
CA THR A 188 -4.16 -16.84 8.77
C THR A 188 -4.64 -18.29 8.75
N PRO A 189 -5.78 -18.68 9.38
CA PRO A 189 -6.28 -20.05 9.32
C PRO A 189 -6.52 -20.54 7.90
N PHE A 190 -7.01 -19.68 7.00
CA PHE A 190 -7.20 -20.05 5.61
C PHE A 190 -5.89 -20.41 4.91
N LEU A 191 -4.83 -19.61 5.09
CA LEU A 191 -3.52 -19.89 4.51
C LEU A 191 -2.87 -21.14 5.14
N ASP A 192 -3.05 -21.35 6.43
CA ASP A 192 -2.51 -22.52 7.14
C ASP A 192 -3.18 -23.81 6.66
N LEU A 193 -4.50 -23.78 6.43
CA LEU A 193 -5.30 -24.94 6.02
C LEU A 193 -5.14 -25.24 4.52
N MET A 194 -5.22 -24.21 3.67
CA MET A 194 -5.30 -24.37 2.20
C MET A 194 -3.95 -24.18 1.50
N GLY A 195 -2.97 -23.64 2.21
CA GLY A 195 -1.68 -23.26 1.65
C GLY A 195 -1.74 -21.95 0.84
N ALA A 196 -0.58 -21.35 0.67
CA ALA A 196 -0.47 -20.03 0.02
C ALA A 196 -0.47 -20.08 -1.51
N ARG A 197 -0.04 -21.20 -2.11
CA ARG A 197 0.23 -21.29 -3.56
C ARG A 197 -0.99 -20.96 -4.43
N GLY A 198 -2.16 -21.48 -4.07
CA GLY A 198 -3.41 -21.20 -4.79
C GLY A 198 -3.81 -19.74 -4.69
N VAL A 199 -3.70 -19.16 -3.49
CA VAL A 199 -4.02 -17.76 -3.21
C VAL A 199 -3.12 -16.82 -4.02
N VAL A 200 -1.82 -17.08 -4.07
CA VAL A 200 -0.86 -16.31 -4.88
C VAL A 200 -1.23 -16.34 -6.36
N ARG A 201 -1.48 -17.54 -6.91
CA ARG A 201 -1.87 -17.70 -8.32
C ARG A 201 -3.15 -16.94 -8.65
N SER A 202 -4.15 -17.01 -7.75
CA SER A 202 -5.41 -16.28 -7.93
C SER A 202 -5.19 -14.77 -7.94
N PHE A 203 -4.38 -14.23 -7.01
CA PHE A 203 -4.06 -12.81 -7.03
C PHE A 203 -3.32 -12.38 -8.30
N GLN A 204 -2.33 -13.16 -8.74
CA GLN A 204 -1.60 -12.87 -9.97
C GLN A 204 -2.50 -12.91 -11.20
N ALA A 205 -3.38 -13.92 -11.32
CA ALA A 205 -4.34 -14.00 -12.42
C ALA A 205 -5.31 -12.81 -12.43
N LEU A 206 -5.91 -12.50 -11.28
CA LEU A 206 -6.82 -11.37 -11.13
C LEU A 206 -6.15 -10.01 -11.41
N GLU A 207 -4.87 -9.85 -11.10
CA GLU A 207 -4.11 -8.65 -11.44
C GLU A 207 -3.87 -8.53 -12.95
N LEU A 208 -3.57 -9.62 -13.64
CA LEU A 208 -3.47 -9.66 -15.10
C LEU A 208 -4.80 -9.32 -15.76
N GLU A 209 -5.89 -9.95 -15.32
CA GLU A 209 -7.25 -9.66 -15.79
C GLU A 209 -7.64 -8.20 -15.54
N LYS A 210 -7.30 -7.66 -14.38
CA LYS A 210 -7.52 -6.25 -14.05
C LYS A 210 -6.81 -5.33 -15.04
N HIS A 211 -5.56 -5.60 -15.43
CA HIS A 211 -4.84 -4.80 -16.41
C HIS A 211 -5.51 -4.82 -17.78
N SER A 212 -6.07 -5.96 -18.19
CA SER A 212 -6.82 -6.10 -19.44
C SER A 212 -8.16 -5.36 -19.40
N LEU A 213 -8.90 -5.48 -18.28
CA LEU A 213 -10.19 -4.83 -18.10
C LEU A 213 -10.09 -3.32 -17.89
N TYR A 214 -9.02 -2.86 -17.26
CA TYR A 214 -8.83 -1.48 -16.85
C TYR A 214 -7.43 -0.98 -17.26
N PRO A 215 -7.21 -0.76 -18.57
CA PRO A 215 -5.94 -0.22 -19.05
C PRO A 215 -5.67 1.16 -18.44
N SER A 216 -4.41 1.55 -18.43
CA SER A 216 -4.01 2.87 -17.91
C SER A 216 -4.74 3.99 -18.63
N LEU A 217 -5.34 4.90 -17.87
CA LEU A 217 -6.03 6.04 -18.41
C LEU A 217 -5.03 7.15 -18.76
N ASN A 218 -4.93 7.48 -20.05
CA ASN A 218 -4.28 8.69 -20.50
C ASN A 218 -5.27 9.85 -20.42
N TYR A 219 -4.92 10.88 -19.66
CA TYR A 219 -5.76 12.06 -19.50
C TYR A 219 -4.92 13.35 -19.50
N LEU A 220 -5.54 14.45 -19.90
CA LEU A 220 -5.03 15.79 -19.71
C LEU A 220 -5.69 16.41 -18.48
N LYS A 221 -4.92 17.14 -17.70
CA LYS A 221 -5.45 17.94 -16.57
C LYS A 221 -5.26 19.42 -16.88
N LEU A 222 -6.37 20.14 -17.03
CA LEU A 222 -6.39 21.56 -17.36
C LEU A 222 -7.24 22.29 -16.31
N LYS A 223 -6.63 23.17 -15.48
CA LYS A 223 -7.33 24.01 -14.48
C LYS A 223 -8.41 23.26 -13.67
N GLY A 224 -8.08 22.08 -13.13
CA GLY A 224 -9.04 21.28 -12.33
C GLY A 224 -9.97 20.38 -13.15
N VAL A 225 -9.96 20.46 -14.48
CA VAL A 225 -10.72 19.61 -15.38
C VAL A 225 -9.84 18.47 -15.89
N PHE A 226 -10.37 17.25 -15.88
CA PHE A 226 -9.72 16.10 -16.50
C PHE A 226 -10.41 15.81 -17.83
N VAL A 227 -9.61 15.62 -18.88
CA VAL A 227 -10.08 15.32 -20.22
C VAL A 227 -9.44 14.00 -20.68
N PHE A 228 -10.23 13.04 -21.10
CA PHE A 228 -9.77 11.74 -21.58
C PHE A 228 -10.69 11.18 -22.67
N LYS A 229 -10.15 10.24 -23.45
CA LYS A 229 -10.90 9.58 -24.52
C LYS A 229 -12.02 8.72 -23.95
N THR A 230 -13.25 8.86 -24.49
CA THR A 230 -14.39 8.04 -24.07
C THR A 230 -14.23 6.57 -24.43
N GLY A 231 -14.75 5.70 -23.56
CA GLY A 231 -14.76 4.25 -23.78
C GLY A 231 -15.74 3.56 -22.83
N GLY A 232 -15.89 2.28 -22.94
CA GLY A 232 -16.80 1.49 -22.08
C GLY A 232 -16.49 1.54 -20.57
N GLN A 233 -15.32 2.07 -20.20
CA GLN A 233 -14.84 2.13 -18.81
C GLN A 233 -14.86 3.53 -18.20
N ASN A 234 -15.53 4.50 -18.83
CA ASN A 234 -15.55 5.90 -18.38
C ASN A 234 -15.95 6.08 -16.92
N LEU A 235 -17.02 5.41 -16.49
CA LEU A 235 -17.53 5.48 -15.12
C LEU A 235 -16.50 4.99 -14.09
N TYR A 236 -15.70 4.02 -14.49
CA TYR A 236 -14.61 3.52 -13.69
C TYR A 236 -13.47 4.53 -13.53
N TYR A 237 -13.06 5.15 -14.63
CA TYR A 237 -12.03 6.18 -14.61
C TYR A 237 -12.44 7.41 -13.83
N ILE A 238 -13.69 7.85 -13.96
CA ILE A 238 -14.24 8.98 -13.19
C ILE A 238 -14.05 8.75 -11.68
N GLY A 239 -14.40 7.56 -11.15
CA GLY A 239 -14.20 7.24 -9.75
C GLY A 239 -12.73 7.29 -9.30
N GLY A 240 -11.81 6.87 -10.17
CA GLY A 240 -10.37 6.95 -9.94
C GLY A 240 -9.82 8.39 -9.97
N LEU A 241 -10.31 9.21 -10.88
CA LEU A 241 -9.93 10.62 -11.01
C LEU A 241 -10.48 11.44 -9.83
N LEU A 242 -11.74 11.22 -9.41
CA LEU A 242 -12.31 11.82 -8.20
C LEU A 242 -11.45 11.58 -6.97
N LYS A 243 -10.96 10.36 -6.81
CA LYS A 243 -10.07 10.01 -5.69
C LYS A 243 -8.77 10.82 -5.71
N LYS A 244 -8.26 11.20 -6.89
CA LYS A 244 -7.08 12.07 -7.03
C LYS A 244 -7.34 13.52 -6.61
N LEU A 245 -8.60 13.97 -6.62
CA LEU A 245 -9.04 15.26 -6.07
C LEU A 245 -9.43 15.18 -4.58
N GLY A 246 -9.24 14.02 -3.93
CA GLY A 246 -9.60 13.82 -2.54
C GLY A 246 -11.05 13.36 -2.29
N TYR A 247 -11.84 13.13 -3.34
CA TYR A 247 -13.23 12.67 -3.22
C TYR A 247 -13.30 11.14 -3.23
N VAL A 248 -13.99 10.59 -2.24
CA VAL A 248 -14.32 9.16 -2.20
C VAL A 248 -15.81 8.99 -2.35
N LEU A 249 -16.23 8.46 -3.49
CA LEU A 249 -17.65 8.23 -3.78
C LEU A 249 -18.28 7.23 -2.79
N SER A 250 -19.39 7.62 -2.19
CA SER A 250 -20.27 6.71 -1.46
C SER A 250 -20.90 5.68 -2.41
N ARG A 251 -21.46 4.59 -1.84
CA ARG A 251 -22.19 3.59 -2.64
C ARG A 251 -23.35 4.22 -3.44
N LYS A 252 -24.11 5.12 -2.82
CA LYS A 252 -25.23 5.82 -3.46
C LYS A 252 -24.74 6.64 -4.66
N GLN A 253 -23.70 7.46 -4.47
CA GLN A 253 -23.10 8.26 -5.54
C GLN A 253 -22.55 7.41 -6.69
N ARG A 254 -21.99 6.25 -6.42
CA ARG A 254 -21.55 5.31 -7.49
C ARG A 254 -22.73 4.79 -8.31
N LEU A 255 -23.84 4.45 -7.65
CA LEU A 255 -25.05 4.01 -8.35
C LEU A 255 -25.66 5.14 -9.18
N GLU A 256 -25.72 6.37 -8.65
CA GLU A 256 -26.15 7.56 -9.39
C GLU A 256 -25.28 7.79 -10.62
N LEU A 257 -23.95 7.72 -10.46
CA LEU A 257 -23.00 7.85 -11.57
C LEU A 257 -23.25 6.79 -12.67
N MET A 258 -23.55 5.55 -12.27
CA MET A 258 -23.87 4.47 -13.23
C MET A 258 -25.21 4.70 -13.94
N GLN A 259 -26.19 5.31 -13.27
CA GLN A 259 -27.51 5.58 -13.83
C GLN A 259 -27.53 6.81 -14.74
N GLN A 260 -26.76 7.85 -14.42
CA GLN A 260 -26.70 9.09 -15.21
C GLN A 260 -25.91 8.94 -16.53
N GLY A 261 -25.16 7.84 -16.67
CA GLY A 261 -24.43 7.55 -17.91
C GLY A 261 -23.30 8.54 -18.22
N LEU A 262 -23.28 9.03 -19.47
CA LEU A 262 -22.15 9.84 -19.97
C LEU A 262 -22.21 11.33 -19.57
N ASN A 263 -23.35 11.81 -19.05
CA ASN A 263 -23.49 13.20 -18.61
C ASN A 263 -24.20 13.22 -17.25
N GLY A 264 -23.68 14.02 -16.33
CA GLY A 264 -24.28 14.14 -15.02
C GLY A 264 -23.52 15.04 -14.07
N GLY A 265 -24.00 15.11 -12.84
CA GLY A 265 -23.37 15.85 -11.76
C GLY A 265 -23.60 15.19 -10.41
N LEU A 266 -22.65 15.34 -9.51
CA LEU A 266 -22.77 15.00 -8.10
C LEU A 266 -22.84 16.31 -7.30
N GLY A 267 -23.55 16.28 -6.18
CA GLY A 267 -23.57 17.42 -5.27
C GLY A 267 -22.16 17.88 -4.89
N GLY A 268 -21.97 19.19 -4.68
CA GLY A 268 -20.67 19.78 -4.36
C GLY A 268 -19.89 20.34 -5.56
N GLY A 269 -20.59 20.65 -6.68
CA GLY A 269 -19.97 21.29 -7.84
C GLY A 269 -19.24 20.35 -8.80
N LEU A 270 -19.34 19.04 -8.59
CA LEU A 270 -18.72 18.04 -9.48
C LEU A 270 -19.64 17.73 -10.66
N TRP A 271 -19.12 17.80 -11.86
CA TRP A 271 -19.83 17.48 -13.09
C TRP A 271 -18.98 16.67 -14.06
N TRP A 272 -19.62 15.95 -14.95
CA TRP A 272 -18.96 15.27 -16.08
C TRP A 272 -19.84 15.35 -17.33
N GLY A 273 -19.21 15.35 -18.48
CA GLY A 273 -19.88 15.32 -19.74
C GLY A 273 -19.04 14.59 -20.79
N ALA A 274 -19.69 13.91 -21.70
CA ALA A 274 -19.03 13.26 -22.81
C ALA A 274 -19.61 13.72 -24.14
N GLY A 275 -18.75 14.07 -25.09
CA GLY A 275 -19.09 14.48 -26.44
C GLY A 275 -17.87 14.44 -27.34
N GLY A 276 -18.06 14.22 -28.67
CA GLY A 276 -16.96 14.21 -29.61
C GLY A 276 -15.86 13.16 -29.35
N GLY A 277 -16.18 12.06 -28.66
CA GLY A 277 -15.20 11.04 -28.30
C GLY A 277 -14.34 11.36 -27.07
N LEU A 278 -14.62 12.46 -26.36
CA LEU A 278 -13.93 12.90 -25.15
C LEU A 278 -14.89 12.93 -23.96
N CYS A 279 -14.39 12.56 -22.79
CA CYS A 279 -15.06 12.77 -21.52
C CYS A 279 -14.31 13.85 -20.73
N MET A 280 -15.06 14.82 -20.24
CA MET A 280 -14.55 15.92 -19.39
C MET A 280 -15.26 15.85 -18.06
N TRP A 281 -14.52 16.12 -16.97
CA TRP A 281 -15.12 16.33 -15.67
C TRP A 281 -14.25 17.23 -14.80
N GLY A 282 -14.86 17.93 -13.85
CA GLY A 282 -14.16 18.87 -12.98
C GLY A 282 -15.03 19.42 -11.87
N GLU A 283 -14.45 20.32 -11.09
CA GLU A 283 -15.16 21.20 -10.15
C GLU A 283 -15.65 22.45 -10.89
N LEU A 284 -16.88 22.88 -10.57
CA LEU A 284 -17.43 24.18 -10.96
C LEU A 284 -16.82 25.28 -10.10
#